data_b28fd146c04fe56c09d2da0991874ef6
#
_entry.id   b28fd146c04fe56c09d2da0991874ef6
#
_cell.length_a   1.000
_cell.length_b   1.000
_cell.length_c   1.000
_cell.angle_alpha   90.00
_cell.angle_beta   90.00
_cell.angle_gamma   90.00
#
_symmetry.space_group_name_H-M   'P 1'
#
loop_
_entity.id
_entity.type
_entity.pdbx_description
1 polymer ?
#
loop_
_entity_poly.entity_id
_entity_poly.type
_entity_poly.pdbx_seq_one_letter_code
_entity_poly.pdbx_strand_id
1 'polypeptide(L)'
;MTAPVVIIGTGLAGYNLAREFRKLDSETPLLLITADDGRSYSKPMLSTGYGKNKDADGLSMAEPGAMAVQLNAQVRTHTRVSGIDPGHKRLWIGEEAVAYRDLVLAWGAQTVQLPVEGDCADQVFPINDLEDYARFRAAAAGKRRVLVLGAGLIGCEFANDLILGGYEVDLV
;
A
#
# COMPACT_ATOMS: atom_id res chain seq x y z
N MET A 1 26.93 14.44 -8.69
CA MET A 1 26.27 13.19 -8.26
C MET A 1 25.33 12.75 -9.37
N THR A 2 25.31 11.48 -9.69
CA THR A 2 24.40 10.93 -10.72
C THR A 2 22.97 10.98 -10.19
N ALA A 3 22.01 11.46 -11.00
CA ALA A 3 20.62 11.48 -10.62
C ALA A 3 20.09 10.03 -10.40
N PRO A 4 19.26 9.78 -9.39
CA PRO A 4 18.78 8.44 -9.06
C PRO A 4 17.80 7.89 -10.11
N VAL A 5 17.67 6.57 -10.14
CA VAL A 5 16.45 5.92 -10.59
C VAL A 5 15.40 6.11 -9.50
N VAL A 6 14.22 6.61 -9.86
CA VAL A 6 13.13 6.84 -8.92
C VAL A 6 11.98 5.90 -9.22
N ILE A 7 11.45 5.25 -8.17
CA ILE A 7 10.25 4.40 -8.23
C ILE A 7 9.18 5.04 -7.34
N ILE A 8 8.03 5.39 -7.91
CA ILE A 8 6.89 5.87 -7.13
C ILE A 8 6.00 4.67 -6.80
N GLY A 9 5.92 4.34 -5.52
CA GLY A 9 5.17 3.22 -4.96
C GLY A 9 6.07 2.09 -4.46
N THR A 10 5.76 1.58 -3.27
CA THR A 10 6.47 0.49 -2.57
C THR A 10 5.64 -0.80 -2.49
N GLY A 11 4.55 -0.87 -3.22
CA GLY A 11 3.74 -2.08 -3.34
C GLY A 11 4.50 -3.23 -4.05
N LEU A 12 3.78 -4.31 -4.36
CA LEU A 12 4.37 -5.49 -5.01
C LEU A 12 5.18 -5.14 -6.26
N ALA A 13 4.66 -4.27 -7.12
CA ALA A 13 5.35 -3.87 -8.36
C ALA A 13 6.63 -3.09 -8.06
N GLY A 14 6.56 -2.08 -7.18
CA GLY A 14 7.69 -1.22 -6.87
C GLY A 14 8.85 -1.97 -6.22
N TYR A 15 8.60 -2.72 -5.15
CA TYR A 15 9.66 -3.48 -4.48
C TYR A 15 10.19 -4.65 -5.32
N ASN A 16 9.34 -5.33 -6.10
CA ASN A 16 9.83 -6.39 -6.98
C ASN A 16 10.73 -5.82 -8.07
N LEU A 17 10.33 -4.71 -8.71
CA LEU A 17 11.19 -4.03 -9.66
C LEU A 17 12.51 -3.62 -9.04
N ALA A 18 12.49 -3.03 -7.84
CA ALA A 18 13.70 -2.62 -7.15
C ALA A 18 14.65 -3.80 -6.86
N ARG A 19 14.09 -4.96 -6.46
CA ARG A 19 14.89 -6.19 -6.26
C ARG A 19 15.52 -6.68 -7.56
N GLU A 20 14.74 -6.73 -8.65
CA GLU A 20 15.27 -7.16 -9.95
C GLU A 20 16.30 -6.16 -10.50
N PHE A 21 16.06 -4.88 -10.34
CA PHE A 21 17.01 -3.83 -10.72
C PHE A 21 18.35 -4.02 -9.99
N ARG A 22 18.35 -4.29 -8.68
CA ARG A 22 19.56 -4.49 -7.90
C ARG A 22 20.37 -5.74 -8.28
N LYS A 23 19.75 -6.73 -8.89
CA LYS A 23 20.48 -7.89 -9.45
C LYS A 23 21.31 -7.50 -10.67
N LEU A 24 20.91 -6.45 -11.38
CA LEU A 24 21.56 -5.98 -12.61
C LEU A 24 22.49 -4.77 -12.38
N ASP A 25 22.18 -3.95 -11.39
CA ASP A 25 22.89 -2.69 -11.10
C ASP A 25 22.89 -2.44 -9.58
N SER A 26 24.03 -2.69 -8.94
CA SER A 26 24.22 -2.51 -7.49
C SER A 26 24.55 -1.06 -7.09
N GLU A 27 25.00 -0.22 -8.04
CA GLU A 27 25.67 1.05 -7.74
C GLU A 27 24.81 2.28 -8.00
N THR A 28 23.97 2.24 -9.02
CA THR A 28 23.12 3.40 -9.37
C THR A 28 22.26 3.82 -8.17
N PRO A 29 22.25 5.11 -7.78
CA PRO A 29 21.38 5.59 -6.73
C PRO A 29 19.92 5.26 -7.01
N LEU A 30 19.23 4.70 -6.01
CA LEU A 30 17.84 4.29 -6.09
C LEU A 30 17.02 5.00 -5.01
N LEU A 31 15.90 5.59 -5.41
CA LEU A 31 14.97 6.27 -4.52
C LEU A 31 13.56 5.70 -4.74
N LEU A 32 12.97 5.16 -3.68
CA LEU A 32 11.56 4.79 -3.65
C LEU A 32 10.77 5.85 -2.88
N ILE A 33 9.60 6.23 -3.40
CA ILE A 33 8.72 7.23 -2.77
C ILE A 33 7.34 6.63 -2.68
N THR A 34 6.75 6.65 -1.49
CA THR A 34 5.41 6.12 -1.27
C THR A 34 4.58 7.03 -0.37
N ALA A 35 3.27 7.06 -0.60
CA ALA A 35 2.34 7.84 0.19
C ALA A 35 1.93 7.14 1.50
N ASP A 36 2.14 5.84 1.60
CA ASP A 36 1.89 4.99 2.76
C ASP A 36 3.14 4.83 3.65
N ASP A 37 3.08 3.91 4.60
CA ASP A 37 4.16 3.62 5.55
C ASP A 37 5.38 2.91 4.94
N GLY A 38 5.30 2.45 3.69
CA GLY A 38 6.39 1.82 2.96
C GLY A 38 6.73 0.40 3.36
N ARG A 39 5.94 -0.26 4.19
CA ARG A 39 6.15 -1.67 4.54
C ARG A 39 6.01 -2.57 3.31
N SER A 40 6.84 -3.60 3.24
CA SER A 40 6.74 -4.64 2.22
C SER A 40 5.73 -5.68 2.66
N TYR A 41 4.70 -5.90 1.87
CA TYR A 41 3.67 -6.92 2.12
C TYR A 41 3.04 -7.39 0.80
N SER A 42 2.30 -8.48 0.86
CA SER A 42 1.51 -8.96 -0.28
C SER A 42 0.07 -8.48 -0.14
N LYS A 43 -0.36 -7.56 -1.01
CA LYS A 43 -1.70 -6.96 -0.97
C LYS A 43 -2.85 -7.99 -0.92
N PRO A 44 -2.83 -9.11 -1.67
CA PRO A 44 -3.84 -10.16 -1.53
C PRO A 44 -3.95 -10.78 -0.13
N MET A 45 -2.92 -10.64 0.71
CA MET A 45 -2.99 -11.19 2.07
C MET A 45 -3.86 -10.38 3.02
N LEU A 46 -4.29 -9.16 2.65
CA LEU A 46 -5.19 -8.34 3.44
C LEU A 46 -6.54 -9.03 3.68
N SER A 47 -7.01 -9.85 2.72
CA SER A 47 -8.23 -10.64 2.83
C SER A 47 -8.05 -12.03 3.46
N THR A 48 -6.94 -12.25 4.18
CA THR A 48 -6.64 -13.54 4.84
C THR A 48 -6.16 -13.38 6.29
N GLY A 49 -6.18 -12.17 6.82
CA GLY A 49 -5.56 -11.87 8.10
C GLY A 49 -6.32 -12.41 9.30
N TYR A 50 -7.65 -12.38 9.27
CA TYR A 50 -8.47 -12.93 10.35
C TYR A 50 -8.33 -14.45 10.45
N GLY A 51 -8.50 -15.17 9.34
CA GLY A 51 -8.36 -16.62 9.31
C GLY A 51 -6.95 -17.12 9.68
N LYS A 52 -5.92 -16.28 9.50
CA LYS A 52 -4.54 -16.55 9.91
C LYS A 52 -4.17 -15.96 11.26
N ASN A 53 -5.10 -15.30 11.94
CA ASN A 53 -4.86 -14.57 13.18
C ASN A 53 -3.68 -13.57 13.09
N LYS A 54 -3.63 -12.82 11.99
CA LYS A 54 -2.62 -11.79 11.72
C LYS A 54 -3.26 -10.42 11.65
N ASP A 55 -2.72 -9.48 12.39
CA ASP A 55 -2.99 -8.07 12.25
C ASP A 55 -2.15 -7.44 11.12
N ALA A 56 -2.16 -6.12 10.99
CA ALA A 56 -1.38 -5.43 9.97
C ALA A 56 0.12 -5.66 10.13
N ASP A 57 0.62 -5.69 11.36
CA ASP A 57 2.04 -5.95 11.65
C ASP A 57 2.40 -7.39 11.32
N GLY A 58 1.53 -8.35 11.64
CA GLY A 58 1.71 -9.76 11.30
C GLY A 58 1.64 -10.06 9.80
N LEU A 59 1.01 -9.19 8.99
CA LEU A 59 0.99 -9.27 7.53
C LEU A 59 2.19 -8.58 6.87
N SER A 60 2.89 -7.70 7.60
CA SER A 60 4.13 -7.07 7.13
C SER A 60 5.23 -8.12 6.98
N MET A 61 5.95 -8.06 5.88
CA MET A 61 7.10 -8.93 5.58
C MET A 61 8.43 -8.26 5.90
N ALA A 62 8.50 -6.93 5.76
CA ALA A 62 9.68 -6.13 6.08
C ALA A 62 9.31 -4.66 6.25
N GLU A 63 9.99 -4.01 7.19
CA GLU A 63 9.92 -2.58 7.42
C GLU A 63 10.65 -1.79 6.31
N PRO A 64 10.27 -0.53 6.04
CA PRO A 64 10.90 0.29 5.01
C PRO A 64 12.40 0.50 5.22
N GLY A 65 12.85 0.59 6.47
CA GLY A 65 14.28 0.67 6.80
C GLY A 65 15.06 -0.60 6.41
N ALA A 66 14.49 -1.77 6.66
CA ALA A 66 15.08 -3.04 6.23
C ALA A 66 15.12 -3.16 4.69
N MET A 67 14.06 -2.70 4.02
CA MET A 67 14.03 -2.64 2.55
C MET A 67 15.07 -1.67 1.99
N ALA A 68 15.25 -0.51 2.62
CA ALA A 68 16.27 0.47 2.22
C ALA A 68 17.69 -0.14 2.27
N VAL A 69 18.01 -0.86 3.34
CA VAL A 69 19.28 -1.57 3.50
C VAL A 69 19.43 -2.68 2.46
N GLN A 70 18.41 -3.55 2.34
CA GLN A 70 18.42 -4.66 1.39
C GLN A 70 18.64 -4.20 -0.06
N LEU A 71 18.04 -3.08 -0.42
CA LEU A 71 18.05 -2.55 -1.79
C LEU A 71 19.19 -1.54 -2.03
N ASN A 72 20.01 -1.24 -1.04
CA ASN A 72 20.96 -0.11 -1.12
C ASN A 72 20.25 1.13 -1.70
N ALA A 73 19.14 1.54 -1.11
CA ALA A 73 18.22 2.55 -1.63
C ALA A 73 17.78 3.52 -0.52
N GLN A 74 17.28 4.67 -0.92
CA GLN A 74 16.50 5.52 -0.04
C GLN A 74 15.01 5.15 -0.20
N VAL A 75 14.27 5.10 0.92
CA VAL A 75 12.81 4.93 0.93
C VAL A 75 12.22 6.13 1.66
N ARG A 76 11.41 6.92 0.96
CA ARG A 76 10.65 8.05 1.51
C ARG A 76 9.20 7.62 1.71
N THR A 77 8.81 7.42 2.93
CA THR A 77 7.45 7.04 3.35
C THR A 77 6.59 8.27 3.61
N HIS A 78 5.26 8.11 3.67
CA HIS A 78 4.28 9.18 3.90
C HIS A 78 4.55 10.42 3.02
N THR A 79 5.04 10.17 1.80
CA THR A 79 5.49 11.18 0.88
C THR A 79 4.74 11.06 -0.44
N ARG A 80 3.94 12.07 -0.74
CA ARG A 80 3.15 12.12 -1.98
C ARG A 80 3.85 12.95 -3.04
N VAL A 81 4.09 12.36 -4.20
CA VAL A 81 4.53 13.09 -5.40
C VAL A 81 3.35 13.91 -5.91
N SER A 82 3.54 15.22 -6.03
CA SER A 82 2.50 16.19 -6.42
C SER A 82 2.54 16.52 -7.92
N GLY A 83 3.65 16.29 -8.58
CA GLY A 83 3.79 16.58 -10.02
C GLY A 83 4.99 15.89 -10.65
N ILE A 84 4.96 15.72 -11.96
CA ILE A 84 6.04 15.14 -12.76
C ILE A 84 6.25 16.03 -13.99
N ASP A 85 7.50 16.41 -14.23
CA ASP A 85 7.96 17.09 -15.44
C ASP A 85 8.90 16.15 -16.21
N PRO A 86 8.39 15.39 -17.19
CA PRO A 86 9.21 14.46 -17.97
C PRO A 86 10.26 15.18 -18.85
N GLY A 87 9.95 16.40 -19.28
CA GLY A 87 10.83 17.18 -20.14
C GLY A 87 12.13 17.58 -19.47
N HIS A 88 12.06 17.95 -18.19
CA HIS A 88 13.22 18.31 -17.39
C HIS A 88 13.67 17.17 -16.45
N LYS A 89 13.08 15.99 -16.54
CA LYS A 89 13.35 14.83 -15.67
C LYS A 89 13.30 15.20 -14.18
N ARG A 90 12.21 15.83 -13.75
CA ARG A 90 11.96 16.22 -12.36
C ARG A 90 10.61 15.75 -11.89
N LEU A 91 10.53 15.45 -10.62
CA LEU A 91 9.27 15.28 -9.90
C LEU A 91 9.20 16.27 -8.73
N TRP A 92 8.01 16.48 -8.23
CA TRP A 92 7.72 17.44 -7.16
C TRP A 92 7.16 16.73 -5.94
N ILE A 93 7.67 17.09 -4.77
CA ILE A 93 7.15 16.70 -3.46
C ILE A 93 6.84 18.01 -2.72
N GLY A 94 5.59 18.45 -2.81
CA GLY A 94 5.24 19.81 -2.41
C GLY A 94 6.05 20.83 -3.24
N GLU A 95 6.90 21.60 -2.59
CA GLU A 95 7.80 22.58 -3.24
C GLU A 95 9.20 22.01 -3.58
N GLU A 96 9.53 20.82 -3.08
CA GLU A 96 10.83 20.17 -3.35
C GLU A 96 10.84 19.60 -4.77
N ALA A 97 11.82 19.99 -5.57
CA ALA A 97 12.09 19.40 -6.88
C ALA A 97 13.15 18.30 -6.76
N VAL A 98 12.81 17.10 -7.16
CA VAL A 98 13.73 15.95 -7.19
C VAL A 98 14.03 15.58 -8.62
N ALA A 99 15.31 15.66 -9.00
CA ALA A 99 15.76 15.23 -10.32
C ALA A 99 15.89 13.70 -10.36
N TYR A 100 15.58 13.09 -11.51
CA TYR A 100 15.74 11.66 -11.72
C TYR A 100 16.44 11.35 -13.06
N ARG A 101 17.16 10.21 -13.11
CA ARG A 101 17.69 9.65 -14.35
C ARG A 101 16.58 8.96 -15.12
N ASP A 102 15.90 8.04 -14.45
CA ASP A 102 14.76 7.28 -14.94
C ASP A 102 13.67 7.26 -13.88
N LEU A 103 12.41 7.28 -14.30
CA LEU A 103 11.24 7.29 -13.42
C LEU A 103 10.32 6.12 -13.73
N VAL A 104 9.95 5.39 -12.70
CA VAL A 104 9.00 4.29 -12.77
C VAL A 104 7.77 4.61 -11.94
N LEU A 105 6.61 4.41 -12.53
CA LEU A 105 5.30 4.62 -11.91
C LEU A 105 4.75 3.25 -11.47
N ALA A 106 4.75 3.01 -10.16
CA ALA A 106 4.29 1.77 -9.54
C ALA A 106 3.35 2.03 -8.35
N TRP A 107 2.60 3.14 -8.38
CA TRP A 107 1.75 3.63 -7.28
C TRP A 107 0.49 2.81 -7.01
N GLY A 108 0.20 1.78 -7.82
CA GLY A 108 -0.99 0.94 -7.66
C GLY A 108 -2.28 1.65 -8.07
N ALA A 109 -3.37 1.31 -7.38
CA ALA A 109 -4.68 1.91 -7.58
C ALA A 109 -5.26 2.35 -6.23
N GLN A 110 -6.18 3.30 -6.29
CA GLN A 110 -7.01 3.70 -5.15
C GLN A 110 -8.37 2.99 -5.22
N THR A 111 -8.98 2.78 -4.08
CA THR A 111 -10.37 2.29 -4.00
C THR A 111 -11.33 3.35 -4.53
N VAL A 112 -12.34 2.89 -5.27
CA VAL A 112 -13.44 3.77 -5.68
C VAL A 112 -14.27 4.12 -4.46
N GLN A 113 -14.50 5.42 -4.25
CA GLN A 113 -15.41 5.89 -3.20
C GLN A 113 -16.84 5.65 -3.67
N LEU A 114 -17.57 4.81 -2.93
CA LEU A 114 -18.99 4.61 -3.21
C LEU A 114 -19.80 5.77 -2.63
N PRO A 115 -20.78 6.30 -3.37
CA PRO A 115 -21.69 7.33 -2.85
C PRO A 115 -22.70 6.68 -1.90
N VAL A 116 -22.28 6.44 -0.67
CA VAL A 116 -23.15 5.91 0.40
C VAL A 116 -23.79 7.09 1.11
N GLU A 117 -25.11 7.07 1.23
CA GLU A 117 -25.87 8.07 1.99
C GLU A 117 -26.22 7.53 3.38
N GLY A 118 -26.34 8.41 4.36
CA GLY A 118 -26.72 8.11 5.74
C GLY A 118 -25.76 8.65 6.77
N ASP A 119 -26.14 8.55 8.02
CA ASP A 119 -25.43 9.12 9.19
C ASP A 119 -24.11 8.43 9.49
N CYS A 120 -23.85 7.24 8.93
CA CYS A 120 -22.62 6.47 9.12
C CYS A 120 -21.82 6.31 7.82
N ALA A 121 -22.09 7.11 6.79
CA ALA A 121 -21.40 7.05 5.50
C ALA A 121 -19.89 7.29 5.63
N ASP A 122 -19.47 8.09 6.59
CA ASP A 122 -18.08 8.37 6.95
C ASP A 122 -17.38 7.21 7.69
N GLN A 123 -18.13 6.20 8.13
CA GLN A 123 -17.62 5.00 8.84
C GLN A 123 -17.44 3.81 7.91
N VAL A 124 -17.48 4.01 6.59
CA VAL A 124 -17.15 2.98 5.61
C VAL A 124 -15.63 2.90 5.45
N PHE A 125 -15.07 1.71 5.65
CA PHE A 125 -13.63 1.45 5.58
C PHE A 125 -13.25 0.90 4.20
N PRO A 126 -12.62 1.68 3.32
CA PRO A 126 -11.97 1.13 2.15
C PRO A 126 -10.65 0.47 2.59
N ILE A 127 -10.44 -0.80 2.27
CA ILE A 127 -9.21 -1.51 2.65
C ILE A 127 -8.31 -1.64 1.41
N ASN A 128 -7.33 -0.76 1.28
CA ASN A 128 -6.42 -0.71 0.16
C ASN A 128 -4.97 -1.03 0.51
N ASP A 129 -4.58 -0.81 1.75
CA ASP A 129 -3.23 -1.01 2.28
C ASP A 129 -3.23 -1.51 3.72
N LEU A 130 -2.04 -1.67 4.33
CA LEU A 130 -1.90 -2.13 5.72
C LEU A 130 -2.44 -1.13 6.74
N GLU A 131 -2.33 0.17 6.48
CA GLU A 131 -2.84 1.21 7.37
C GLU A 131 -4.37 1.21 7.37
N ASP A 132 -5.00 1.06 6.20
CA ASP A 132 -6.44 0.86 6.07
C ASP A 132 -6.89 -0.38 6.84
N TYR A 133 -6.17 -1.49 6.65
CA TYR A 133 -6.47 -2.75 7.33
C TYR A 133 -6.34 -2.63 8.85
N ALA A 134 -5.31 -1.94 9.35
CA ALA A 134 -5.14 -1.66 10.77
C ALA A 134 -6.31 -0.85 11.35
N ARG A 135 -6.72 0.23 10.64
CA ARG A 135 -7.87 1.06 11.02
C ARG A 135 -9.17 0.25 11.06
N PHE A 136 -9.41 -0.54 10.03
CA PHE A 136 -10.56 -1.42 9.97
C PHE A 136 -10.57 -2.42 11.14
N ARG A 137 -9.46 -3.11 11.41
CA ARG A 137 -9.37 -4.06 12.53
C ARG A 137 -9.62 -3.41 13.88
N ALA A 138 -9.11 -2.21 14.10
CA ALA A 138 -9.36 -1.45 15.33
C ALA A 138 -10.86 -1.09 15.47
N ALA A 139 -11.51 -0.67 14.40
CA ALA A 139 -12.94 -0.34 14.40
C ALA A 139 -13.84 -1.58 14.56
N ALA A 140 -13.43 -2.72 14.00
CA ALA A 140 -14.14 -3.99 14.11
C ALA A 140 -13.99 -4.68 15.47
N ALA A 141 -12.98 -4.28 16.27
CA ALA A 141 -12.74 -4.86 17.58
C ALA A 141 -13.97 -4.72 18.49
N GLY A 142 -14.43 -5.83 19.08
CA GLY A 142 -15.61 -5.88 19.93
C GLY A 142 -16.95 -5.78 19.19
N LYS A 143 -16.95 -5.66 17.86
CA LYS A 143 -18.15 -5.77 17.05
C LYS A 143 -18.47 -7.25 16.81
N ARG A 144 -19.75 -7.52 16.57
CA ARG A 144 -20.25 -8.87 16.28
C ARG A 144 -20.52 -9.08 14.79
N ARG A 145 -20.93 -8.02 14.11
CA ARG A 145 -21.44 -8.07 12.74
C ARG A 145 -20.72 -7.07 11.84
N VAL A 146 -20.42 -7.48 10.63
CA VAL A 146 -19.77 -6.65 9.59
C VAL A 146 -20.60 -6.74 8.31
N LEU A 147 -20.86 -5.57 7.72
CA LEU A 147 -21.43 -5.46 6.38
C LEU A 147 -20.28 -5.25 5.37
N VAL A 148 -20.22 -6.11 4.37
CA VAL A 148 -19.28 -5.97 3.24
C VAL A 148 -20.05 -5.45 2.04
N LEU A 149 -19.63 -4.28 1.54
CA LEU A 149 -20.20 -3.65 0.34
C LEU A 149 -19.41 -4.08 -0.90
N GLY A 150 -20.06 -4.83 -1.79
CA GLY A 150 -19.50 -5.34 -3.03
C GLY A 150 -19.26 -6.85 -3.01
N ALA A 151 -20.19 -7.60 -3.62
CA ALA A 151 -20.14 -9.06 -3.72
C ALA A 151 -19.22 -9.58 -4.87
N GLY A 152 -18.19 -8.80 -5.24
CA GLY A 152 -17.16 -9.24 -6.16
C GLY A 152 -16.16 -10.19 -5.50
N LEU A 153 -15.14 -10.64 -6.27
CA LEU A 153 -14.14 -11.59 -5.79
C LEU A 153 -13.49 -11.16 -4.47
N ILE A 154 -13.02 -9.92 -4.41
CA ILE A 154 -12.33 -9.37 -3.21
C ILE A 154 -13.32 -9.29 -2.02
N GLY A 155 -14.56 -8.84 -2.25
CA GLY A 155 -15.58 -8.80 -1.20
C GLY A 155 -15.90 -10.19 -0.65
N CYS A 156 -16.01 -11.20 -1.51
CA CYS A 156 -16.21 -12.60 -1.07
C CYS A 156 -15.00 -13.13 -0.28
N GLU A 157 -13.77 -12.78 -0.66
CA GLU A 157 -12.56 -13.15 0.09
C GLU A 157 -12.58 -12.52 1.49
N PHE A 158 -12.87 -11.21 1.61
CA PHE A 158 -12.99 -10.54 2.91
C PHE A 158 -14.13 -11.09 3.75
N ALA A 159 -15.29 -11.38 3.14
CA ALA A 159 -16.43 -11.97 3.83
C ALA A 159 -16.06 -13.35 4.43
N ASN A 160 -15.39 -14.20 3.65
CA ASN A 160 -14.91 -15.50 4.13
C ASN A 160 -13.87 -15.35 5.26
N ASP A 161 -12.92 -14.43 5.12
CA ASP A 161 -11.90 -14.19 6.15
C ASP A 161 -12.51 -13.68 7.47
N LEU A 162 -13.49 -12.78 7.39
CA LEU A 162 -14.25 -12.27 8.54
C LEU A 162 -15.04 -13.38 9.24
N ILE A 163 -15.70 -14.28 8.48
CA ILE A 163 -16.40 -15.43 9.05
C ILE A 163 -15.41 -16.35 9.80
N LEU A 164 -14.24 -16.60 9.23
CA LEU A 164 -13.17 -17.35 9.89
C LEU A 164 -12.67 -16.63 11.16
N GLY A 165 -12.75 -15.30 11.19
CA GLY A 165 -12.48 -14.47 12.36
C GLY A 165 -13.59 -14.41 13.40
N GLY A 166 -14.72 -15.10 13.17
CA GLY A 166 -15.84 -15.20 14.11
C GLY A 166 -16.89 -14.10 14.00
N TYR A 167 -16.89 -13.31 12.92
CA TYR A 167 -17.91 -12.29 12.66
C TYR A 167 -19.13 -12.88 11.97
N GLU A 168 -20.30 -12.32 12.26
CA GLU A 168 -21.47 -12.41 11.40
C GLU A 168 -21.31 -11.45 10.23
N VAL A 169 -21.50 -11.92 9.00
CA VAL A 169 -21.21 -11.11 7.80
C VAL A 169 -22.44 -11.01 6.92
N ASP A 170 -22.82 -9.80 6.59
CA ASP A 170 -23.73 -9.50 5.48
C ASP A 170 -22.91 -9.07 4.27
N LEU A 171 -23.20 -9.61 3.10
CA LEU A 171 -22.55 -9.28 1.84
C LEU A 171 -23.58 -8.77 0.85
N VAL A 172 -23.40 -7.56 0.32
CA VAL A 172 -24.32 -6.91 -0.62
C VAL A 172 -23.62 -6.34 -1.83
#